data_29541e92e2dc517c5403f95af10fcae3
#
_entry.id   29541e92e2dc517c5403f95af10fcae3
#
_cell.length_a   1.000
_cell.length_b   1.000
_cell.length_c   1.000
_cell.angle_alpha   90.00
_cell.angle_beta   90.00
_cell.angle_gamma   90.00
#
_symmetry.space_group_name_H-M   'P 1'
#
loop_
_entity.id
_entity.type
_entity.pdbx_description
1 polymer ?
#
loop_
_entity_poly.entity_id
_entity_poly.type
_entity_poly.pdbx_seq_one_letter_code
_entity_poly.pdbx_strand_id
1 'polypeptide(L)'
;DALVRRSAQHGVAVVFAPAPKGCPASGATRWLSPDRALLMLSLRYRTNDHLWFTFFHEAGHILLHGKKTQFVEGMEALDEASERQADAFARDLLIPQASARKLKALADRGAVSAAGVQAIANEIGVAAGIVVGRMQNEGWLPWTHLNKLKVSYTWAKPSAEK
;
A
#
# COMPACT_ATOMS: atom_id res chain seq x y z
N ASP A 1 11.20 -11.05 1.51
CA ASP A 1 11.89 -11.54 2.71
C ASP A 1 12.24 -10.45 3.73
N ALA A 2 12.79 -9.28 3.33
CA ALA A 2 13.15 -8.23 4.28
C ALA A 2 11.94 -7.62 5.01
N LEU A 3 10.85 -7.35 4.29
CA LEU A 3 9.61 -6.84 4.86
C LEU A 3 9.05 -7.80 5.91
N VAL A 4 8.91 -9.08 5.57
CA VAL A 4 8.39 -10.13 6.47
C VAL A 4 9.23 -10.22 7.74
N ARG A 5 10.57 -10.30 7.60
CA ARG A 5 11.47 -10.40 8.76
C ARG A 5 11.42 -9.17 9.67
N ARG A 6 11.44 -7.97 9.08
CA ARG A 6 11.40 -6.72 9.88
C ARG A 6 10.07 -6.58 10.61
N SER A 7 8.95 -6.85 9.95
CA SER A 7 7.63 -6.81 10.58
C SER A 7 7.50 -7.83 11.72
N ALA A 8 8.04 -9.04 11.54
CA ALA A 8 8.02 -10.08 12.56
C ALA A 8 8.77 -9.67 13.85
N GLN A 9 9.85 -8.90 13.74
CA GLN A 9 10.59 -8.37 14.90
C GLN A 9 9.74 -7.42 15.77
N HIS A 10 8.66 -6.87 15.19
CA HIS A 10 7.71 -5.98 15.85
C HIS A 10 6.33 -6.64 16.11
N GLY A 11 6.27 -7.97 16.10
CA GLY A 11 5.04 -8.70 16.39
C GLY A 11 4.02 -8.74 15.25
N VAL A 12 4.41 -8.34 14.02
CA VAL A 12 3.51 -8.37 12.85
C VAL A 12 3.92 -9.47 11.88
N ALA A 13 3.09 -10.50 11.75
CA ALA A 13 3.26 -11.54 10.74
C ALA A 13 2.70 -11.05 9.40
N VAL A 14 3.56 -10.74 8.44
CA VAL A 14 3.16 -10.39 7.08
C VAL A 14 3.09 -11.63 6.22
N VAL A 15 1.92 -11.87 5.62
CA VAL A 15 1.65 -13.06 4.79
C VAL A 15 1.16 -12.61 3.42
N PHE A 16 1.77 -13.15 2.38
CA PHE A 16 1.31 -13.02 1.01
C PHE A 16 0.45 -14.23 0.65
N ALA A 17 -0.82 -14.01 0.33
CA ALA A 17 -1.75 -15.06 -0.05
C ALA A 17 -2.66 -14.60 -1.19
N PRO A 18 -2.84 -15.40 -2.26
CA PRO A 18 -3.76 -15.02 -3.32
C PRO A 18 -5.18 -14.91 -2.77
N ALA A 19 -5.88 -13.83 -3.15
CA ALA A 19 -7.28 -13.65 -2.75
C ALA A 19 -8.15 -14.75 -3.36
N PRO A 20 -9.14 -15.27 -2.62
CA PRO A 20 -10.15 -16.15 -3.17
C PRO A 20 -10.87 -15.50 -4.37
N LYS A 21 -11.37 -16.34 -5.30
CA LYS A 21 -12.13 -15.84 -6.45
C LYS A 21 -13.32 -15.01 -5.97
N GLY A 22 -13.45 -13.80 -6.51
CA GLY A 22 -14.53 -12.87 -6.14
C GLY A 22 -14.27 -12.02 -4.91
N CYS A 23 -13.18 -12.25 -4.17
CA CYS A 23 -12.81 -11.40 -3.03
C CYS A 23 -12.19 -10.08 -3.53
N PRO A 24 -12.74 -8.91 -3.18
CA PRO A 24 -12.22 -7.62 -3.61
C PRO A 24 -11.04 -7.12 -2.77
N ALA A 25 -10.73 -7.77 -1.64
CA ALA A 25 -9.74 -7.30 -0.68
C ALA A 25 -8.31 -7.37 -1.25
N SER A 26 -7.58 -6.27 -1.14
CA SER A 26 -6.15 -6.18 -1.45
C SER A 26 -5.28 -6.54 -0.26
N GLY A 27 -5.75 -6.24 0.95
CA GLY A 27 -5.14 -6.57 2.22
C GLY A 27 -6.19 -6.91 3.26
N ALA A 28 -5.74 -7.41 4.39
CA ALA A 28 -6.53 -7.61 5.59
C ALA A 28 -5.63 -7.71 6.81
N THR A 29 -6.09 -7.17 7.92
CA THR A 29 -5.36 -7.17 9.18
C THR A 29 -6.20 -7.78 10.30
N ARG A 30 -5.54 -8.54 11.19
CA ARG A 30 -6.16 -9.14 12.37
C ARG A 30 -5.16 -9.23 13.52
N TRP A 31 -5.60 -8.89 14.74
CA TRP A 31 -4.87 -9.21 15.95
C TRP A 31 -5.05 -10.70 16.32
N LEU A 32 -3.95 -11.39 16.56
CA LEU A 32 -3.92 -12.79 16.98
C LEU A 32 -3.79 -12.91 18.51
N SER A 33 -3.11 -11.94 19.13
CA SER A 33 -2.96 -11.83 20.58
C SER A 33 -2.75 -10.34 20.94
N PRO A 34 -2.62 -9.99 22.22
CA PRO A 34 -2.35 -8.61 22.64
C PRO A 34 -1.10 -7.95 22.03
N ASP A 35 -0.15 -8.72 21.57
CA ASP A 35 1.17 -8.29 21.09
C ASP A 35 1.52 -8.82 19.69
N ARG A 36 0.58 -9.53 19.03
CA ARG A 36 0.79 -10.13 17.71
C ARG A 36 -0.34 -9.83 16.76
N ALA A 37 -0.01 -9.28 15.60
CA ALA A 37 -0.94 -9.04 14.50
C ALA A 37 -0.57 -9.87 13.25
N LEU A 38 -1.58 -10.22 12.47
CA LEU A 38 -1.45 -10.77 11.13
C LEU A 38 -1.79 -9.66 10.13
N LEU A 39 -0.96 -9.47 9.12
CA LEU A 39 -1.20 -8.58 7.99
C LEU A 39 -1.09 -9.40 6.71
N MET A 40 -2.20 -9.54 5.99
CA MET A 40 -2.29 -10.32 4.75
C MET A 40 -2.31 -9.38 3.54
N LEU A 41 -1.58 -9.75 2.49
CA LEU A 41 -1.51 -9.02 1.22
C LEU A 41 -1.84 -9.97 0.06
N SER A 42 -2.82 -9.61 -0.76
CA SER A 42 -3.30 -10.47 -1.84
C SER A 42 -2.59 -10.25 -3.17
N LEU A 43 -1.80 -9.19 -3.32
CA LEU A 43 -1.19 -8.76 -4.58
C LEU A 43 -2.21 -8.63 -5.73
N ARG A 44 -3.43 -8.22 -5.43
CA ARG A 44 -4.54 -8.15 -6.40
C ARG A 44 -4.16 -7.41 -7.68
N TYR A 45 -3.52 -6.26 -7.56
CA TYR A 45 -3.13 -5.41 -8.70
C TYR A 45 -1.69 -5.66 -9.18
N ARG A 46 -0.92 -6.45 -8.44
CA ARG A 46 0.44 -6.91 -8.79
C ARG A 46 1.44 -5.82 -9.13
N THR A 47 1.27 -4.59 -8.64
CA THR A 47 2.20 -3.49 -8.86
C THR A 47 2.70 -2.91 -7.54
N ASN A 48 3.89 -2.31 -7.56
CA ASN A 48 4.56 -1.83 -6.36
C ASN A 48 3.82 -0.69 -5.65
N ASP A 49 3.14 0.18 -6.39
CA ASP A 49 2.29 1.23 -5.82
C ASP A 49 1.15 0.63 -4.99
N HIS A 50 0.41 -0.32 -5.54
CA HIS A 50 -0.67 -1.00 -4.83
C HIS A 50 -0.16 -1.83 -3.65
N LEU A 51 0.95 -2.56 -3.82
CA LEU A 51 1.52 -3.36 -2.75
C LEU A 51 1.87 -2.50 -1.54
N TRP A 52 2.65 -1.43 -1.75
CA TRP A 52 3.12 -0.60 -0.66
C TRP A 52 2.00 0.24 -0.04
N PHE A 53 1.06 0.73 -0.85
CA PHE A 53 -0.11 1.42 -0.32
C PHE A 53 -0.93 0.48 0.58
N THR A 54 -1.26 -0.73 0.10
CA THR A 54 -2.01 -1.72 0.88
C THR A 54 -1.27 -2.10 2.16
N PHE A 55 0.04 -2.35 2.10
CA PHE A 55 0.83 -2.66 3.29
C PHE A 55 0.73 -1.56 4.36
N PHE A 56 0.92 -0.30 3.98
CA PHE A 56 0.85 0.80 4.95
C PHE A 56 -0.57 1.14 5.38
N HIS A 57 -1.57 0.92 4.54
CA HIS A 57 -2.99 1.02 4.90
C HIS A 57 -3.32 0.01 6.03
N GLU A 58 -2.97 -1.26 5.84
CA GLU A 58 -3.17 -2.30 6.85
C GLU A 58 -2.34 -2.06 8.12
N ALA A 59 -1.11 -1.56 7.97
CA ALA A 59 -0.31 -1.14 9.11
C ALA A 59 -0.95 0.05 9.85
N GLY A 60 -1.60 0.96 9.14
CA GLY A 60 -2.40 2.05 9.70
C GLY A 60 -3.49 1.53 10.62
N HIS A 61 -4.22 0.50 10.22
CA HIS A 61 -5.23 -0.12 11.08
C HIS A 61 -4.62 -0.71 12.36
N ILE A 62 -3.46 -1.37 12.28
CA ILE A 62 -2.76 -1.90 13.47
C ILE A 62 -2.36 -0.77 14.42
N LEU A 63 -1.81 0.31 13.87
CA LEU A 63 -1.18 1.38 14.66
C LEU A 63 -2.17 2.40 15.22
N LEU A 64 -3.21 2.72 14.46
CA LEU A 64 -4.14 3.82 14.79
C LEU A 64 -5.41 3.34 15.49
N HIS A 65 -5.94 2.17 15.11
CA HIS A 65 -7.25 1.73 15.59
C HIS A 65 -7.17 0.68 16.69
N GLY A 66 -5.98 0.09 16.92
CA GLY A 66 -5.74 -0.81 18.04
C GLY A 66 -6.58 -2.09 17.98
N LYS A 67 -6.74 -2.73 19.15
CA LYS A 67 -7.35 -4.06 19.30
C LYS A 67 -8.89 -4.05 19.35
N LYS A 68 -9.49 -2.89 19.61
CA LYS A 68 -10.94 -2.80 19.90
C LYS A 68 -11.83 -3.01 18.70
N THR A 69 -11.35 -2.76 17.49
CA THR A 69 -12.14 -2.86 16.25
C THR A 69 -12.25 -4.27 15.68
N GLN A 70 -11.52 -5.26 16.23
CA GLN A 70 -11.34 -6.56 15.56
C GLN A 70 -11.98 -7.76 16.27
N PHE A 71 -12.74 -7.57 17.35
CA PHE A 71 -13.39 -8.63 18.07
C PHE A 71 -14.91 -8.68 17.87
N VAL A 72 -15.42 -8.24 16.74
CA VAL A 72 -16.83 -8.47 16.40
C VAL A 72 -16.90 -9.61 15.40
N GLU A 73 -17.36 -10.76 15.88
CA GLU A 73 -17.86 -11.85 15.02
C GLU A 73 -19.05 -11.32 14.21
N GLY A 74 -18.81 -11.05 12.95
CA GLY A 74 -19.76 -10.45 12.02
C GLY A 74 -19.16 -9.19 11.45
N MET A 75 -18.93 -9.20 10.12
CA MET A 75 -18.39 -8.11 9.34
C MET A 75 -19.20 -6.81 9.56
N GLU A 76 -18.99 -6.16 10.68
CA GLU A 76 -19.28 -4.74 10.76
C GLU A 76 -18.15 -4.04 10.02
N ALA A 77 -18.52 -3.37 8.94
CA ALA A 77 -17.65 -2.54 8.17
C ALA A 77 -16.82 -1.68 9.13
N LEU A 78 -15.49 -1.70 8.96
CA LEU A 78 -14.64 -0.70 9.57
C LEU A 78 -15.32 0.64 9.30
N ASP A 79 -15.52 1.43 10.35
CA ASP A 79 -16.19 2.69 10.20
C ASP A 79 -15.44 3.52 9.15
N GLU A 80 -16.15 4.23 8.29
CA GLU A 80 -15.54 5.04 7.22
C GLU A 80 -14.47 6.00 7.72
N ALA A 81 -14.51 6.39 9.00
CA ALA A 81 -13.51 7.25 9.60
C ALA A 81 -12.19 6.50 9.77
N SER A 82 -12.21 5.26 10.20
CA SER A 82 -11.03 4.40 10.34
C SER A 82 -10.37 4.11 8.98
N GLU A 83 -11.18 3.85 7.95
CA GLU A 83 -10.67 3.68 6.58
C GLU A 83 -9.98 4.95 6.07
N ARG A 84 -10.61 6.12 6.24
CA ARG A 84 -10.01 7.39 5.86
C ARG A 84 -8.71 7.70 6.61
N GLN A 85 -8.60 7.31 7.88
CA GLN A 85 -7.39 7.47 8.68
C GLN A 85 -6.26 6.55 8.20
N ALA A 86 -6.56 5.28 7.91
CA ALA A 86 -5.61 4.33 7.36
C ALA A 86 -5.12 4.76 5.96
N ASP A 87 -6.02 5.24 5.11
CA ASP A 87 -5.69 5.80 3.80
C ASP A 87 -4.78 7.03 3.92
N ALA A 88 -5.10 7.96 4.82
CA ALA A 88 -4.29 9.15 5.05
C ALA A 88 -2.90 8.77 5.58
N PHE A 89 -2.82 7.82 6.51
CA PHE A 89 -1.57 7.32 7.05
C PHE A 89 -0.67 6.73 5.95
N ALA A 90 -1.21 5.80 5.14
CA ALA A 90 -0.47 5.16 4.06
C ALA A 90 0.01 6.19 3.01
N ARG A 91 -0.89 7.09 2.64
CA ARG A 91 -0.68 8.13 1.66
C ARG A 91 0.44 9.09 2.06
N ASP A 92 0.39 9.61 3.28
CA ASP A 92 1.30 10.66 3.74
C ASP A 92 2.66 10.08 4.19
N LEU A 93 2.69 8.80 4.61
CA LEU A 93 3.93 8.09 4.91
C LEU A 93 4.72 7.78 3.63
N LEU A 94 4.05 7.31 2.57
CA LEU A 94 4.69 7.02 1.29
C LEU A 94 5.16 8.28 0.57
N ILE A 95 4.34 9.33 0.57
CA ILE A 95 4.66 10.60 -0.11
C ILE A 95 4.28 11.76 0.81
N PRO A 96 5.29 12.36 1.47
CA PRO A 96 5.06 13.50 2.35
C PRO A 96 4.31 14.63 1.64
N GLN A 97 3.44 15.34 2.37
CA GLN A 97 2.58 16.38 1.82
C GLN A 97 3.33 17.49 1.05
N ALA A 98 4.57 17.82 1.47
CA ALA A 98 5.40 18.77 0.75
C ALA A 98 5.71 18.31 -0.69
N SER A 99 6.05 17.03 -0.84
CA SER A 99 6.32 16.41 -2.15
C SER A 99 5.04 16.22 -2.96
N ALA A 100 3.92 15.89 -2.31
CA ALA A 100 2.61 15.82 -2.96
C ALA A 100 2.20 17.17 -3.56
N ARG A 101 2.46 18.29 -2.86
CA ARG A 101 2.23 19.64 -3.41
C ARG A 101 3.10 19.95 -4.62
N LYS A 102 4.39 19.53 -4.62
CA LYS A 102 5.27 19.64 -5.80
C LYS A 102 4.71 18.88 -7.00
N LEU A 103 4.26 17.63 -6.77
CA LEU A 103 3.66 16.77 -7.82
C LEU A 103 2.40 17.39 -8.40
N LYS A 104 1.51 17.89 -7.52
CA LYS A 104 0.30 18.59 -7.97
C LYS A 104 0.63 19.82 -8.80
N ALA A 105 1.58 20.63 -8.38
CA ALA A 105 1.99 21.81 -9.14
C ALA A 105 2.58 21.47 -10.52
N LEU A 106 3.26 20.32 -10.66
CA LEU A 106 3.71 19.81 -11.97
C LEU A 106 2.53 19.40 -12.85
N ALA A 107 1.54 18.72 -12.26
CA ALA A 107 0.33 18.31 -12.97
C ALA A 107 -0.49 19.51 -13.45
N ASP A 108 -0.71 20.50 -12.59
CA ASP A 108 -1.47 21.71 -12.90
C ASP A 108 -0.86 22.53 -14.07
N ARG A 109 0.46 22.41 -14.26
CA ARG A 109 1.20 23.05 -15.38
C ARG A 109 1.31 22.18 -16.64
N GLY A 110 0.79 20.95 -16.61
CA GLY A 110 0.99 19.99 -17.69
C GLY A 110 2.44 19.55 -17.88
N ALA A 111 3.29 19.71 -16.85
CA ALA A 111 4.73 19.47 -16.90
C ALA A 111 5.16 18.11 -16.31
N VAL A 112 4.25 17.15 -16.22
CA VAL A 112 4.54 15.82 -15.68
C VAL A 112 5.36 15.03 -16.70
N SER A 113 6.55 14.61 -16.29
CA SER A 113 7.43 13.77 -17.10
C SER A 113 7.98 12.61 -16.29
N ALA A 114 8.42 11.54 -16.98
CA ALA A 114 9.04 10.40 -16.32
C ALA A 114 10.28 10.81 -15.51
N ALA A 115 11.11 11.70 -16.06
CA ALA A 115 12.29 12.22 -15.39
C ALA A 115 11.94 13.05 -14.14
N GLY A 116 10.92 13.91 -14.22
CA GLY A 116 10.45 14.70 -13.08
C GLY A 116 9.88 13.84 -11.96
N VAL A 117 9.09 12.81 -12.31
CA VAL A 117 8.57 11.82 -11.35
C VAL A 117 9.71 11.05 -10.69
N GLN A 118 10.70 10.59 -11.48
CA GLN A 118 11.85 9.87 -10.95
C GLN A 118 12.70 10.74 -10.00
N ALA A 119 12.88 12.02 -10.33
CA ALA A 119 13.65 12.94 -9.49
C ALA A 119 12.99 13.13 -8.11
N ILE A 120 11.65 13.33 -8.06
CA ILE A 120 10.93 13.44 -6.80
C ILE A 120 10.92 12.10 -6.04
N ALA A 121 10.76 10.98 -6.72
CA ALA A 121 10.84 9.66 -6.10
C ALA A 121 12.20 9.43 -5.42
N ASN A 122 13.30 9.81 -6.08
CA ASN A 122 14.64 9.73 -5.50
C ASN A 122 14.82 10.67 -4.31
N GLU A 123 14.27 11.91 -4.36
CA GLU A 123 14.31 12.88 -3.26
C GLU A 123 13.67 12.31 -1.98
N ILE A 124 12.56 11.60 -2.11
CA ILE A 124 11.82 11.04 -0.96
C ILE A 124 12.16 9.59 -0.64
N GLY A 125 13.02 8.95 -1.44
CA GLY A 125 13.48 7.58 -1.19
C GLY A 125 12.47 6.49 -1.50
N VAL A 126 11.55 6.70 -2.45
CA VAL A 126 10.57 5.69 -2.88
C VAL A 126 10.74 5.31 -4.36
N ALA A 127 10.17 4.20 -4.78
CA ALA A 127 10.15 3.83 -6.19
C ALA A 127 9.22 4.76 -6.98
N ALA A 128 9.62 5.13 -8.20
CA ALA A 128 8.85 6.03 -9.07
C ALA A 128 7.43 5.55 -9.35
N GLY A 129 7.20 4.23 -9.40
CA GLY A 129 5.86 3.65 -9.54
C GLY A 129 4.91 4.02 -8.41
N ILE A 130 5.41 4.19 -7.18
CA ILE A 130 4.60 4.65 -6.04
C ILE A 130 4.13 6.09 -6.27
N VAL A 131 5.00 6.95 -6.77
CA VAL A 131 4.66 8.34 -7.13
C VAL A 131 3.61 8.38 -8.23
N VAL A 132 3.78 7.55 -9.28
CA VAL A 132 2.79 7.42 -10.36
C VAL A 132 1.44 6.98 -9.81
N GLY A 133 1.40 5.93 -8.97
CA GLY A 133 0.17 5.43 -8.36
C GLY A 133 -0.56 6.52 -7.55
N ARG A 134 0.19 7.30 -6.76
CA ARG A 134 -0.37 8.43 -6.02
C ARG A 134 -0.99 9.48 -6.94
N MET A 135 -0.28 9.90 -7.98
CA MET A 135 -0.77 10.91 -8.92
C MET A 135 -2.01 10.44 -9.67
N GLN A 136 -2.08 9.16 -10.02
CA GLN A 136 -3.24 8.56 -10.68
C GLN A 136 -4.45 8.49 -9.73
N ASN A 137 -4.24 8.10 -8.48
CA ASN A 137 -5.29 8.02 -7.48
C ASN A 137 -5.89 9.39 -7.17
N GLU A 138 -5.06 10.45 -7.13
CA GLU A 138 -5.52 11.83 -6.93
C GLU A 138 -6.11 12.48 -8.19
N GLY A 139 -6.14 11.78 -9.32
CA GLY A 139 -6.62 12.31 -10.59
C GLY A 139 -5.70 13.35 -11.24
N TRP A 140 -4.45 13.47 -10.75
CA TRP A 140 -3.45 14.40 -11.32
C TRP A 140 -2.78 13.85 -12.56
N LEU A 141 -2.89 12.55 -12.80
CA LEU A 141 -2.33 11.84 -13.92
C LEU A 141 -3.33 10.78 -14.42
N PRO A 142 -3.59 10.67 -15.73
CA PRO A 142 -4.42 9.60 -16.28
C PRO A 142 -3.87 8.21 -15.97
N TRP A 143 -4.74 7.23 -15.72
CA TRP A 143 -4.39 5.84 -15.41
C TRP A 143 -3.56 5.13 -16.48
N THR A 144 -3.56 5.66 -17.70
CA THR A 144 -2.79 5.14 -18.85
C THR A 144 -1.35 5.66 -18.91
N HIS A 145 -1.01 6.69 -18.12
CA HIS A 145 0.26 7.40 -18.23
C HIS A 145 1.31 6.86 -17.25
N LEU A 146 2.56 6.83 -17.70
CA LEU A 146 3.77 6.50 -16.94
C LEU A 146 3.77 5.11 -16.26
N ASN A 147 2.89 4.19 -16.66
CA ASN A 147 2.80 2.85 -16.07
C ASN A 147 4.10 2.03 -16.22
N LYS A 148 4.97 2.38 -17.18
CA LYS A 148 6.31 1.76 -17.32
C LYS A 148 7.22 2.01 -16.12
N LEU A 149 6.93 2.99 -15.27
CA LEU A 149 7.66 3.25 -14.02
C LEU A 149 7.21 2.35 -12.87
N LYS A 150 6.07 1.66 -13.00
CA LYS A 150 5.59 0.70 -12.02
C LYS A 150 6.31 -0.63 -12.17
N VAL A 151 6.67 -1.23 -11.04
CA VAL A 151 7.23 -2.59 -10.98
C VAL A 151 6.08 -3.56 -10.77
N SER A 152 6.01 -4.57 -11.62
CA SER A 152 5.02 -5.64 -11.50
C SER A 152 5.56 -6.84 -10.72
N TYR A 153 4.70 -7.46 -9.91
CA TYR A 153 4.99 -8.68 -9.16
C TYR A 153 4.24 -9.88 -9.72
N THR A 154 4.85 -11.03 -9.60
CA THR A 154 4.22 -12.32 -9.93
C THR A 154 4.40 -13.27 -8.75
N TRP A 155 3.45 -14.19 -8.58
CA TRP A 155 3.61 -15.28 -7.62
C TRP A 155 4.78 -16.18 -8.07
N ALA A 156 5.63 -16.52 -7.12
CA ALA A 156 6.64 -17.55 -7.37
C ALA A 156 5.95 -18.86 -7.73
N LYS A 157 6.45 -19.56 -8.74
CA LYS A 157 5.99 -20.93 -8.98
C LYS A 157 6.37 -21.78 -7.77
N PRO A 158 5.50 -22.70 -7.31
CA PRO A 158 5.90 -23.67 -6.32
C PRO A 158 7.17 -24.36 -6.79
N SER A 159 8.20 -24.43 -5.95
CA SER A 159 9.36 -25.28 -6.23
C SER A 159 8.82 -26.71 -6.38
N ALA A 160 9.04 -27.34 -7.51
CA ALA A 160 8.78 -28.77 -7.61
C ALA A 160 9.70 -29.43 -6.57
N GLU A 161 9.13 -29.87 -5.46
CA GLU A 161 9.84 -30.73 -4.53
C GLU A 161 10.28 -31.97 -5.30
N LYS A 162 11.61 -32.18 -5.38
CA LYS A 162 12.22 -33.38 -5.90
C LYS A 162 12.26 -34.42 -4.78
#